data_49bf805c60e4cdf6a6d0f6d9282e79ef
#
_entry.id   49bf805c60e4cdf6a6d0f6d9282e79ef
#
_cell.length_a   1.000
_cell.length_b   1.000
_cell.length_c   1.000
_cell.angle_alpha   90.00
_cell.angle_beta   90.00
_cell.angle_gamma   90.00
#
_symmetry.space_group_name_H-M   'P 1'
#
loop_
_entity.id
_entity.type
_entity.pdbx_description
1 polymer ?
#
loop_
_entity_poly.entity_id
_entity_poly.type
_entity_poly.pdbx_seq_one_letter_code
_entity_poly.pdbx_strand_id
1 'polypeptide(L)' 'MGIPKHYYLMVDTETCGGLENPYVYDLGMAIVDRKGKVYAKYSFVIAEVFYGMADLMQTAYYAEKIPMYKEDIKNGKRKV' A
#
# COMPACT_ATOMS: atom_id res chain seq x y z
N MET A 1 8.58 1.92 36.65
CA MET A 1 8.61 1.74 35.20
C MET A 1 7.53 0.76 34.77
N GLY A 2 6.74 1.15 33.81
CA GLY A 2 5.68 0.29 33.33
C GLY A 2 6.21 -0.86 32.47
N ILE A 3 5.33 -1.83 32.23
CA ILE A 3 5.62 -2.91 31.31
C ILE A 3 5.72 -2.30 29.90
N PRO A 4 6.77 -2.61 29.13
CA PRO A 4 6.87 -2.12 27.77
C PRO A 4 5.64 -2.53 26.96
N LYS A 5 5.06 -1.58 26.26
CA LYS A 5 3.98 -1.89 25.33
C LYS A 5 4.58 -2.50 24.08
N HIS A 6 3.92 -3.53 23.59
CA HIS A 6 4.30 -4.16 22.35
C HIS A 6 3.42 -3.59 21.23
N TYR A 7 4.07 -3.12 20.20
CA TYR A 7 3.40 -2.64 19.00
C TYR A 7 3.83 -3.52 17.85
N TYR A 8 2.93 -3.68 16.92
CA TYR A 8 3.17 -4.48 15.71
C TYR A 8 3.02 -3.58 14.50
N LEU A 9 3.95 -3.74 13.58
CA LEU A 9 3.85 -3.09 12.28
C LEU A 9 3.18 -4.09 11.34
N MET A 10 1.97 -3.75 10.92
CA MET A 10 1.24 -4.54 9.93
C MET A 10 1.54 -3.95 8.56
N VAL A 11 1.97 -4.78 7.62
CA VAL A 11 2.32 -4.36 6.27
C VAL A 11 1.48 -5.14 5.28
N ASP A 12 0.88 -4.42 4.35
CA ASP A 12 0.11 -5.00 3.26
C ASP A 12 0.58 -4.39 1.95
N THR A 13 0.77 -5.21 0.94
CA THR A 13 1.22 -4.75 -0.37
C THR A 13 0.32 -5.28 -1.47
N GLU A 14 0.19 -4.48 -2.53
CA GLU A 14 -0.36 -4.92 -3.80
C GLU A 14 0.73 -4.87 -4.85
N THR A 15 0.76 -5.86 -5.72
CA THR A 15 1.84 -6.00 -6.70
C THR A 15 1.31 -6.16 -8.11
N CYS A 16 2.18 -5.88 -9.07
CA CYS A 16 1.96 -6.20 -10.49
C CYS A 16 3.18 -6.99 -11.00
N GLY A 17 3.10 -7.51 -12.21
CA GLY A 17 4.21 -8.26 -12.81
C GLY A 17 4.18 -9.76 -12.58
N GLY A 18 3.16 -10.28 -11.92
CA GLY A 18 3.01 -11.72 -11.66
C GLY A 18 3.86 -12.20 -10.50
N LEU A 19 3.90 -13.52 -10.33
CA LEU A 19 4.55 -14.15 -9.18
C LEU A 19 6.06 -14.23 -9.32
N GLU A 20 6.59 -14.31 -10.53
CA GLU A 20 8.02 -14.49 -10.76
C GLU A 20 8.82 -13.20 -10.57
N ASN A 21 8.20 -12.06 -10.86
CA ASN A 21 8.89 -10.77 -10.80
C ASN A 21 7.92 -9.69 -10.35
N PRO A 22 7.48 -9.76 -9.08
CA PRO A 22 6.50 -8.82 -8.58
C PRO A 22 7.11 -7.45 -8.28
N TYR A 23 6.36 -6.41 -8.60
CA TYR A 23 6.68 -5.04 -8.24
C TYR A 23 5.57 -4.47 -7.37
N VAL A 24 5.92 -3.89 -6.23
CA VAL A 24 4.96 -3.27 -5.32
C VAL A 24 4.53 -1.92 -5.88
N TYR A 25 3.23 -1.71 -6.04
CA TYR A 25 2.70 -0.41 -6.43
C TYR A 25 1.88 0.24 -5.32
N ASP A 26 1.43 -0.52 -4.35
CA ASP A 26 0.64 -0.01 -3.22
C ASP A 26 1.19 -0.63 -1.94
N LEU A 27 1.52 0.24 -0.98
CA LEU A 27 2.08 -0.16 0.30
C LEU A 27 1.24 0.43 1.42
N GLY A 28 0.61 -0.44 2.19
CA GLY A 28 -0.14 -0.06 3.37
C GLY A 28 0.59 -0.50 4.63
N MET A 29 0.59 0.36 5.63
CA MET A 29 1.18 0.07 6.92
C MET A 29 0.27 0.54 8.03
N ALA A 30 0.26 -0.20 9.14
CA ALA A 30 -0.46 0.22 10.33
C ALA A 30 0.35 -0.18 11.57
N ILE A 31 0.33 0.70 12.56
CA ILE A 31 0.91 0.40 13.87
C ILE A 31 -0.25 0.05 14.79
N VAL A 32 -0.24 -1.15 15.32
CA VAL A 32 -1.31 -1.67 16.17
C VAL A 32 -0.74 -2.21 17.48
N ASP A 33 -1.56 -2.25 18.51
CA ASP A 33 -1.17 -2.89 19.77
C ASP A 33 -1.67 -4.34 19.80
N ARG A 34 -1.42 -5.00 20.93
CA ARG A 34 -1.79 -6.41 21.11
C ARG A 34 -3.29 -6.64 21.07
N LYS A 35 -4.09 -5.62 21.31
CA LYS A 35 -5.55 -5.70 21.30
C LYS A 35 -6.14 -5.30 19.95
N GLY A 36 -5.29 -4.96 18.99
CA GLY A 36 -5.73 -4.55 17.66
C GLY A 36 -6.08 -3.08 17.52
N LYS A 37 -5.80 -2.26 18.56
CA LYS A 37 -6.02 -0.82 18.45
C LYS A 37 -5.01 -0.23 17.48
N VAL A 38 -5.50 0.55 16.53
CA VAL A 38 -4.67 1.20 15.50
C VAL A 38 -4.24 2.56 16.01
N TYR A 39 -2.93 2.80 16.04
CA TYR A 39 -2.35 4.07 16.47
C TYR A 39 -1.96 4.94 15.29
N ALA A 40 -1.58 4.31 14.17
CA ALA A 40 -1.22 5.05 12.97
C ALA A 40 -1.47 4.19 11.75
N LYS A 41 -1.84 4.83 10.65
CA LYS A 41 -2.01 4.18 9.35
C LYS A 41 -1.29 4.99 8.30
N TYR A 42 -0.64 4.30 7.37
CA TYR A 42 0.04 4.90 6.24
C TYR A 42 -0.31 4.13 4.98
N SER A 43 -0.52 4.83 3.89
CA SER A 43 -0.78 4.22 2.60
C SER A 43 -0.07 5.03 1.53
N PHE A 44 0.74 4.35 0.71
CA PHE A 44 1.54 4.99 -0.32
C PHE A 44 1.38 4.26 -1.64
N VAL A 45 1.31 5.01 -2.71
CA VAL A 45 1.43 4.48 -4.06
C VAL A 45 2.87 4.71 -4.51
N ILE A 46 3.50 3.67 -5.04
CA ILE A 46 4.89 3.75 -5.50
C ILE A 46 4.88 4.25 -6.93
N ALA A 47 5.25 5.51 -7.10
CA ALA A 47 5.14 6.21 -8.39
C ALA A 47 5.96 5.55 -9.49
N GLU A 48 7.16 5.07 -9.16
CA GLU A 48 8.04 4.42 -10.13
C GLU A 48 7.40 3.20 -10.76
N VAL A 49 6.52 2.53 -10.02
CA VAL A 49 5.80 1.37 -10.53
C VAL A 49 4.46 1.78 -11.12
N PHE A 50 3.66 2.52 -10.34
CA PHE A 50 2.29 2.85 -10.73
C PHE A 50 2.23 3.68 -12.02
N TYR A 51 3.08 4.70 -12.13
CA TYR A 51 3.15 5.54 -13.31
C TYR A 51 4.25 5.11 -14.27
N GLY A 52 5.41 4.69 -13.74
CA GLY A 52 6.57 4.37 -14.55
C GLY A 52 6.50 3.02 -15.24
N MET A 53 5.62 2.12 -14.77
CA MET A 53 5.44 0.79 -15.34
C MET A 53 3.98 0.57 -15.72
N ALA A 54 3.39 1.51 -16.44
CA ALA A 54 1.96 1.50 -16.76
C ALA A 54 1.52 0.22 -17.47
N ASP A 55 2.33 -0.31 -18.37
CA ASP A 55 2.00 -1.56 -19.08
C ASP A 55 1.95 -2.73 -18.11
N LEU A 56 2.90 -2.78 -17.18
CA LEU A 56 2.97 -3.86 -16.20
C LEU A 56 1.81 -3.76 -15.21
N MET A 57 1.35 -2.54 -14.92
CA MET A 57 0.20 -2.34 -14.03
C MET A 57 -1.07 -3.02 -14.54
N GLN A 58 -1.21 -3.22 -15.85
CA GLN A 58 -2.34 -3.93 -16.39
C GLN A 58 -2.36 -5.41 -16.01
N THR A 59 -1.25 -5.94 -15.51
CA THR A 59 -1.16 -7.32 -15.02
C THR A 59 -1.53 -7.44 -13.54
N ALA A 60 -1.77 -6.33 -12.85
CA ALA A 60 -2.12 -6.34 -11.44
C ALA A 60 -3.49 -7.01 -11.23
N TYR A 61 -3.63 -7.71 -10.11
CA TYR A 61 -4.89 -8.36 -9.76
C TYR A 61 -6.04 -7.36 -9.71
N TYR A 62 -5.77 -6.15 -9.22
CA TYR A 62 -6.77 -5.07 -9.13
C TYR A 62 -6.58 -4.00 -10.18
N ALA A 63 -6.16 -4.39 -11.39
CA ALA A 63 -5.93 -3.42 -12.47
C ALA A 63 -7.16 -2.58 -12.79
N GLU A 64 -8.36 -3.12 -12.63
CA GLU A 64 -9.60 -2.38 -12.85
C GLU A 64 -9.77 -1.21 -11.88
N LYS A 65 -9.04 -1.19 -10.78
CA LYS A 65 -9.09 -0.10 -9.80
C LYS A 65 -8.13 1.04 -10.10
N ILE A 66 -7.34 0.94 -11.16
CA ILE A 66 -6.36 1.99 -11.52
C ILE A 66 -7.02 3.37 -11.64
N PRO A 67 -8.17 3.53 -12.30
CA PRO A 67 -8.81 4.85 -12.37
C PRO A 67 -9.18 5.40 -10.99
N MET A 68 -9.61 4.55 -10.07
CA MET A 68 -9.93 4.95 -8.71
C MET A 68 -8.68 5.42 -7.96
N TYR A 69 -7.55 4.72 -8.14
CA TYR A 69 -6.28 5.14 -7.55
C TYR A 69 -5.88 6.52 -8.05
N LYS A 70 -5.99 6.75 -9.34
CA LYS A 70 -5.63 8.05 -9.94
C LYS A 70 -6.50 9.16 -9.39
N GLU A 71 -7.79 8.91 -9.21
CA GLU A 71 -8.69 9.89 -8.64
C GLU A 71 -8.38 10.15 -7.17
N ASP A 72 -8.10 9.11 -6.40
CA ASP A 72 -7.74 9.25 -4.98
C ASP A 72 -6.45 10.05 -4.81
N ILE A 73 -5.47 9.84 -5.69
CA ILE A 73 -4.23 10.62 -5.68
C ILE A 73 -4.53 12.09 -5.99
N LYS A 74 -5.34 12.34 -7.02
CA LYS A 74 -5.74 13.70 -7.42
C LYS A 74 -6.43 14.43 -6.27
N ASN A 75 -7.26 13.72 -5.52
CA ASN A 75 -8.04 14.30 -4.43
C ASN A 75 -7.31 14.29 -3.09
N GLY A 76 -6.07 13.85 -3.05
CA GLY A 76 -5.27 13.84 -1.84
C GLY A 76 -5.59 12.70 -0.86
N LYS A 77 -6.38 11.72 -1.29
CA LYS A 77 -6.74 10.58 -0.44
C LYS A 77 -5.65 9.52 -0.39
N ARG A 78 -4.77 9.49 -1.36
CA ARG A 78 -3.61 8.60 -1.39
C ARG A 78 -2.35 9.39 -1.64
N LYS A 79 -1.29 9.01 -0.95
CA LYS A 79 0.03 9.61 -1.14
C LYS A 79 0.80 8.83 -2.20
N VAL A 80 1.66 9.54 -2.87
CA VAL A 80 2.52 8.99 -3.92
C VAL A 80 3.97 9.16 -3.52
#